data_8ed085a42863c0d28afecd2edede7471
#
_entry.id   8ed085a42863c0d28afecd2edede7471
#
_cell.length_a   1.000
_cell.length_b   1.000
_cell.length_c   1.000
_cell.angle_alpha   90.00
_cell.angle_beta   90.00
_cell.angle_gamma   90.00
#
_symmetry.space_group_name_H-M   'P 1'
#
loop_
_entity.id
_entity.type
_entity.pdbx_description
1 polymer ?
#
loop_
_entity_poly.entity_id
_entity_poly.type
_entity_poly.pdbx_seq_one_letter_code
_entity_poly.pdbx_strand_id
1 'polypeptide(L)'
;MQGMAVCNAQNKDFANLKRYAESNRMLQQKQSGTVKGRVVFMGNSITEGWVRTDGQFFEENGYVGRGISGQTSYQFLLRFREDVIKLKPEVVVINAGTNDVAENTGPYVEEYTFGNIVSMVELARANDIKVVLTSVLPAAAFGWNKTITDAPQKIAALNKRIAAYA
;
A
#
# COMPACT_ATOMS: atom_id res chain seq x y z
N MET A 1 -47.60 0.11 0.39
CA MET A 1 -46.51 1.06 0.54
C MET A 1 -45.23 0.28 0.72
N GLN A 2 -44.40 0.20 -0.33
CA GLN A 2 -43.09 -0.44 -0.25
C GLN A 2 -42.11 0.58 0.35
N GLY A 3 -41.58 0.29 1.53
CA GLY A 3 -40.53 1.09 2.14
C GLY A 3 -39.24 0.97 1.32
N MET A 4 -38.82 2.05 0.68
CA MET A 4 -37.47 2.15 0.12
C MET A 4 -36.46 2.00 1.25
N ALA A 5 -35.71 0.91 1.26
CA ALA A 5 -34.54 0.78 2.10
C ALA A 5 -33.51 1.84 1.64
N VAL A 6 -33.34 2.88 2.45
CA VAL A 6 -32.26 3.84 2.24
C VAL A 6 -30.96 3.10 2.50
N CYS A 7 -30.28 2.71 1.43
CA CYS A 7 -28.93 2.19 1.50
C CYS A 7 -28.04 3.33 2.04
N ASN A 8 -27.78 3.30 3.34
CA ASN A 8 -26.81 4.20 3.95
C ASN A 8 -25.42 3.85 3.39
N ALA A 9 -25.03 4.56 2.35
CA ALA A 9 -23.69 4.49 1.78
C ALA A 9 -22.68 4.96 2.83
N GLN A 10 -22.33 4.04 3.70
CA GLN A 10 -21.31 4.28 4.72
C GLN A 10 -19.95 4.11 4.13
N ASN A 11 -19.28 5.12 4.36
CA ASN A 11 -17.96 5.52 4.09
C ASN A 11 -17.39 5.45 2.71
N LYS A 12 -17.35 6.13 2.25
CA LYS A 12 -17.02 7.24 1.71
C LYS A 12 -15.56 7.46 1.34
N ASP A 13 -14.60 7.09 2.08
CA ASP A 13 -13.16 7.16 1.80
C ASP A 13 -12.56 5.74 1.96
N PHE A 14 -12.91 4.82 1.04
CA PHE A 14 -12.46 3.42 1.08
C PHE A 14 -10.92 3.31 1.10
N ALA A 15 -10.23 4.20 0.41
CA ALA A 15 -8.77 4.25 0.39
C ALA A 15 -8.17 4.98 1.59
N ASN A 16 -8.98 5.65 2.41
CA ASN A 16 -8.56 6.52 3.51
C ASN A 16 -7.60 7.63 3.04
N LEU A 17 -7.97 8.32 1.95
CA LEU A 17 -7.17 9.40 1.35
C LEU A 17 -6.89 10.54 2.32
N LYS A 18 -7.80 10.79 3.25
CA LYS A 18 -7.63 11.82 4.28
C LYS A 18 -6.54 11.50 5.31
N ARG A 19 -6.12 10.23 5.46
CA ARG A 19 -5.14 9.80 6.48
C ARG A 19 -3.83 10.59 6.41
N TYR A 20 -3.34 10.82 5.20
CA TYR A 20 -2.07 11.53 4.96
C TYR A 20 -2.25 12.88 4.24
N ALA A 21 -3.48 13.33 4.01
CA ALA A 21 -3.76 14.51 3.19
C ALA A 21 -3.00 15.77 3.66
N GLU A 22 -3.01 16.07 4.94
CA GLU A 22 -2.31 17.23 5.50
C GLU A 22 -0.78 17.07 5.41
N SER A 23 -0.25 15.91 5.80
CA SER A 23 1.17 15.61 5.67
C SER A 23 1.64 15.68 4.21
N ASN A 24 0.83 15.18 3.28
CA ASN A 24 1.13 15.26 1.84
C ASN A 24 1.16 16.73 1.38
N ARG A 25 0.18 17.53 1.78
CA ARG A 25 0.12 18.97 1.46
C ARG A 25 1.37 19.70 1.94
N MET A 26 1.81 19.44 3.16
CA MET A 26 3.02 20.08 3.73
C MET A 26 4.29 19.67 2.97
N LEU A 27 4.40 18.40 2.57
CA LEU A 27 5.54 17.93 1.79
C LEU A 27 5.55 18.49 0.37
N GLN A 28 4.38 18.67 -0.24
CA GLN A 28 4.23 19.23 -1.59
C GLN A 28 4.57 20.73 -1.65
N GLN A 29 4.23 21.49 -0.64
CA GLN A 29 4.53 22.93 -0.57
C GLN A 29 6.02 23.26 -0.57
N LYS A 30 6.86 22.31 -0.13
CA LYS A 30 8.31 22.49 0.00
C LYS A 30 9.09 21.97 -1.22
N GLN A 31 8.42 21.56 -2.31
CA GLN A 31 9.10 20.87 -3.41
C GLN A 31 8.88 21.54 -4.76
N SER A 32 9.93 21.52 -5.60
CA SER A 32 9.86 21.77 -7.04
C SER A 32 10.57 20.63 -7.76
N GLY A 33 9.84 19.89 -8.62
CA GLY A 33 10.41 18.71 -9.31
C GLY A 33 10.60 17.49 -8.39
N THR A 34 11.40 16.52 -8.85
CA THR A 34 11.76 15.32 -8.08
C THR A 34 12.59 15.70 -6.86
N VAL A 35 12.23 15.16 -5.70
CA VAL A 35 12.96 15.41 -4.46
C VAL A 35 14.04 14.35 -4.31
N LYS A 36 15.29 14.76 -4.58
CA LYS A 36 16.46 13.88 -4.49
C LYS A 36 16.59 13.28 -3.08
N GLY A 37 16.83 11.99 -3.01
CA GLY A 37 16.95 11.23 -1.77
C GLY A 37 15.62 10.87 -1.10
N ARG A 38 14.48 11.44 -1.54
CA ARG A 38 13.20 11.07 -0.97
C ARG A 38 12.82 9.64 -1.36
N VAL A 39 12.57 8.80 -0.37
CA VAL A 39 12.03 7.45 -0.54
C VAL A 39 10.66 7.38 0.14
N VAL A 40 9.65 6.91 -0.59
CA VAL A 40 8.32 6.65 -0.03
C VAL A 40 8.15 5.17 0.23
N PHE A 41 7.76 4.81 1.45
CA PHE A 41 7.43 3.44 1.84
C PHE A 41 5.91 3.25 1.81
N MET A 42 5.40 2.67 0.74
CA MET A 42 3.99 2.36 0.55
C MET A 42 3.67 0.98 1.13
N GLY A 43 2.74 0.92 2.09
CA GLY A 43 2.48 -0.35 2.78
C GLY A 43 1.26 -0.36 3.70
N ASN A 44 1.19 -1.41 4.48
CA ASN A 44 0.13 -1.70 5.45
C ASN A 44 0.58 -1.44 6.90
N SER A 45 0.09 -2.24 7.86
CA SER A 45 0.45 -2.15 9.28
C SER A 45 1.94 -2.36 9.57
N ILE A 46 2.64 -3.11 8.72
CA ILE A 46 4.08 -3.34 8.87
C ILE A 46 4.83 -2.02 8.67
N THR A 47 4.53 -1.32 7.59
CA THR A 47 5.11 0.01 7.31
C THR A 47 4.66 1.06 8.32
N GLU A 48 3.37 1.08 8.70
CA GLU A 48 2.85 2.02 9.70
C GLU A 48 3.49 1.77 11.07
N GLY A 49 3.66 0.50 11.44
CA GLY A 49 4.31 0.09 12.67
C GLY A 49 5.79 0.47 12.72
N TRP A 50 6.50 0.29 11.62
CA TRP A 50 7.91 0.68 11.54
C TRP A 50 8.11 2.18 11.77
N VAL A 51 7.35 3.03 11.08
CA VAL A 51 7.38 4.49 11.30
C VAL A 51 7.08 4.86 12.75
N ARG A 52 6.12 4.17 13.38
CA ARG A 52 5.77 4.42 14.79
C ARG A 52 6.86 3.98 15.77
N THR A 53 7.55 2.89 15.46
CA THR A 53 8.58 2.31 16.34
C THR A 53 9.93 2.99 16.18
N ASP A 54 10.26 3.40 14.96
CA ASP A 54 11.55 3.99 14.62
C ASP A 54 11.37 5.20 13.67
N GLY A 55 10.60 6.18 14.14
CA GLY A 55 10.34 7.41 13.39
C GLY A 55 11.59 8.21 13.11
N GLN A 56 12.59 8.16 14.02
CA GLN A 56 13.87 8.82 13.87
C GLN A 56 14.62 8.35 12.63
N PHE A 57 14.64 7.03 12.37
CA PHE A 57 15.24 6.47 11.15
C PHE A 57 14.61 7.06 9.87
N PHE A 58 13.30 7.24 9.85
CA PHE A 58 12.62 7.84 8.71
C PHE A 58 12.98 9.32 8.54
N GLU A 59 13.02 10.06 9.64
CA GLU A 59 13.33 11.50 9.64
C GLU A 59 14.76 11.77 9.21
N GLU A 60 15.74 11.10 9.80
CA GLU A 60 17.18 11.27 9.51
C GLU A 60 17.54 10.91 8.06
N ASN A 61 16.81 9.98 7.44
CA ASN A 61 17.05 9.58 6.06
C ASN A 61 16.16 10.30 5.04
N GLY A 62 15.28 11.20 5.47
CA GLY A 62 14.31 11.85 4.57
C GLY A 62 13.28 10.89 3.99
N TYR A 63 13.02 9.78 4.65
CA TYR A 63 12.06 8.76 4.23
C TYR A 63 10.64 9.15 4.63
N VAL A 64 9.68 8.73 3.81
CA VAL A 64 8.26 9.05 4.00
C VAL A 64 7.45 7.76 4.12
N GLY A 65 6.98 7.45 5.31
CA GLY A 65 6.11 6.31 5.53
C GLY A 65 4.66 6.60 5.12
N ARG A 66 4.09 5.70 4.33
CA ARG A 66 2.71 5.73 3.86
C ARG A 66 2.03 4.38 4.09
N GLY A 67 2.25 3.83 5.29
CA GLY A 67 1.57 2.62 5.76
C GLY A 67 0.21 2.91 6.36
N ILE A 68 -0.80 2.08 6.07
CA ILE A 68 -2.10 2.12 6.73
C ILE A 68 -2.51 0.69 7.10
N SER A 69 -2.72 0.46 8.38
CA SER A 69 -3.09 -0.86 8.91
C SER A 69 -4.33 -1.44 8.25
N GLY A 70 -4.29 -2.73 7.96
CA GLY A 70 -5.40 -3.49 7.39
C GLY A 70 -5.63 -3.30 5.89
N GLN A 71 -4.97 -2.34 5.24
CA GLN A 71 -5.18 -2.07 3.82
C GLN A 71 -4.60 -3.15 2.91
N THR A 72 -5.29 -3.36 1.79
CA THR A 72 -4.96 -4.25 0.68
C THR A 72 -4.38 -3.48 -0.51
N SER A 73 -3.89 -4.20 -1.52
CA SER A 73 -3.37 -3.64 -2.77
C SER A 73 -4.39 -2.76 -3.51
N TYR A 74 -5.68 -3.05 -3.42
CA TYR A 74 -6.76 -2.24 -3.99
C TYR A 74 -6.75 -0.81 -3.43
N GLN A 75 -6.66 -0.69 -2.10
CA GLN A 75 -6.63 0.59 -1.42
C GLN A 75 -5.32 1.33 -1.67
N PHE A 76 -4.20 0.61 -1.77
CA PHE A 76 -2.91 1.20 -2.14
C PHE A 76 -2.98 1.84 -3.53
N LEU A 77 -3.50 1.13 -4.52
CA LEU A 77 -3.62 1.64 -5.88
C LEU A 77 -4.48 2.91 -5.94
N LEU A 78 -5.60 2.95 -5.21
CA LEU A 78 -6.48 4.12 -5.16
C LEU A 78 -5.81 5.36 -4.56
N ARG A 79 -4.92 5.19 -3.56
CA ARG A 79 -4.24 6.31 -2.92
C ARG A 79 -2.81 6.55 -3.45
N PHE A 80 -2.35 5.74 -4.40
CA PHE A 80 -0.97 5.80 -4.90
C PHE A 80 -0.60 7.15 -5.49
N ARG A 81 -1.52 7.80 -6.19
CA ARG A 81 -1.28 9.13 -6.75
C ARG A 81 -1.07 10.18 -5.66
N GLU A 82 -1.91 10.19 -4.63
CA GLU A 82 -1.83 11.18 -3.55
C GLU A 82 -0.62 10.95 -2.63
N ASP A 83 -0.38 9.70 -2.28
CA ASP A 83 0.59 9.32 -1.26
C ASP A 83 1.99 9.02 -1.81
N VAL A 84 2.14 8.87 -3.13
CA VAL A 84 3.43 8.59 -3.78
C VAL A 84 3.71 9.60 -4.90
N ILE A 85 2.95 9.58 -5.99
CA ILE A 85 3.29 10.32 -7.20
C ILE A 85 3.38 11.83 -6.95
N LYS A 86 2.41 12.40 -6.25
CA LYS A 86 2.40 13.85 -5.93
C LYS A 86 3.53 14.26 -4.97
N LEU A 87 4.13 13.33 -4.27
CA LEU A 87 5.28 13.61 -3.40
C LEU A 87 6.61 13.63 -4.17
N LYS A 88 6.58 13.24 -5.45
CA LYS A 88 7.72 13.24 -6.38
C LYS A 88 8.99 12.59 -5.77
N PRO A 89 8.91 11.39 -5.21
CA PRO A 89 10.07 10.74 -4.64
C PRO A 89 11.03 10.27 -5.74
N GLU A 90 12.29 10.02 -5.37
CA GLU A 90 13.24 9.33 -6.24
C GLU A 90 12.92 7.82 -6.31
N VAL A 91 12.48 7.26 -5.18
CA VAL A 91 12.20 5.82 -5.05
C VAL A 91 10.89 5.59 -4.30
N VAL A 92 10.13 4.60 -4.71
CA VAL A 92 9.05 4.03 -3.90
C VAL A 92 9.36 2.57 -3.55
N VAL A 93 9.22 2.23 -2.28
CA VAL A 93 9.24 0.84 -1.78
C VAL A 93 7.80 0.39 -1.60
N ILE A 94 7.40 -0.70 -2.25
CA ILE A 94 6.03 -1.22 -2.19
C ILE A 94 6.02 -2.55 -1.43
N ASN A 95 5.35 -2.57 -0.28
CA ASN A 95 5.10 -3.78 0.52
C ASN A 95 3.61 -4.10 0.52
N ALA A 96 3.15 -4.93 -0.41
CA ALA A 96 1.74 -5.25 -0.66
C ALA A 96 1.49 -6.75 -0.73
N GLY A 97 0.29 -7.18 -0.34
CA GLY A 97 -0.21 -8.55 -0.50
C GLY A 97 -0.62 -9.26 0.78
N THR A 98 -0.05 -8.94 1.94
CA THR A 98 -0.39 -9.61 3.22
C THR A 98 -1.89 -9.60 3.51
N ASN A 99 -2.50 -8.42 3.45
CA ASN A 99 -3.92 -8.24 3.77
C ASN A 99 -4.85 -8.67 2.63
N ASP A 100 -4.33 -8.76 1.42
CA ASP A 100 -5.02 -9.36 0.27
C ASP A 100 -5.19 -10.85 0.51
N VAL A 101 -4.09 -11.56 0.85
CA VAL A 101 -4.11 -12.98 1.20
C VAL A 101 -4.98 -13.25 2.44
N ALA A 102 -5.03 -12.31 3.39
CA ALA A 102 -5.89 -12.38 4.56
C ALA A 102 -7.37 -12.04 4.27
N GLU A 103 -7.70 -11.68 3.02
CA GLU A 103 -9.06 -11.38 2.55
C GLU A 103 -9.73 -10.20 3.28
N ASN A 104 -8.94 -9.18 3.67
CA ASN A 104 -9.45 -8.04 4.44
C ASN A 104 -10.48 -7.18 3.68
N THR A 105 -10.52 -7.23 2.36
CA THR A 105 -11.48 -6.45 1.54
C THR A 105 -12.31 -7.32 0.59
N GLY A 106 -12.24 -8.63 0.74
CA GLY A 106 -12.95 -9.60 -0.08
C GLY A 106 -12.08 -10.81 -0.42
N PRO A 107 -12.61 -11.80 -1.14
CA PRO A 107 -11.89 -13.01 -1.48
C PRO A 107 -10.56 -12.75 -2.18
N TYR A 108 -9.52 -13.49 -1.82
CA TYR A 108 -8.22 -13.38 -2.45
C TYR A 108 -8.24 -13.93 -3.88
N VAL A 109 -7.87 -13.09 -4.82
CA VAL A 109 -7.61 -13.47 -6.22
C VAL A 109 -6.19 -12.99 -6.55
N GLU A 110 -5.25 -13.95 -6.70
CA GLU A 110 -3.83 -13.66 -6.93
C GLU A 110 -3.62 -12.72 -8.12
N GLU A 111 -4.35 -12.97 -9.22
CA GLU A 111 -4.25 -12.16 -10.43
C GLU A 111 -4.58 -10.69 -10.19
N TYR A 112 -5.59 -10.40 -9.38
CA TYR A 112 -5.98 -9.02 -9.08
C TYR A 112 -4.98 -8.35 -8.14
N THR A 113 -4.52 -9.06 -7.12
CA THR A 113 -3.51 -8.55 -6.19
C THR A 113 -2.21 -8.23 -6.93
N PHE A 114 -1.74 -9.16 -7.77
CA PHE A 114 -0.55 -8.96 -8.59
C PHE A 114 -0.77 -7.85 -9.62
N GLY A 115 -1.91 -7.80 -10.29
CA GLY A 115 -2.27 -6.74 -11.22
C GLY A 115 -2.26 -5.34 -10.59
N ASN A 116 -2.73 -5.21 -9.35
CA ASN A 116 -2.64 -3.95 -8.59
C ASN A 116 -1.18 -3.55 -8.32
N ILE A 117 -0.30 -4.52 -8.00
CA ILE A 117 1.13 -4.28 -7.80
C ILE A 117 1.76 -3.80 -9.11
N VAL A 118 1.51 -4.49 -10.22
CA VAL A 118 1.99 -4.11 -11.56
C VAL A 118 1.52 -2.70 -11.92
N SER A 119 0.25 -2.38 -11.72
CA SER A 119 -0.30 -1.05 -11.99
C SER A 119 0.40 0.05 -11.18
N MET A 120 0.74 -0.21 -9.91
CA MET A 120 1.51 0.76 -9.11
C MET A 120 2.93 0.94 -9.65
N VAL A 121 3.58 -0.12 -10.12
CA VAL A 121 4.92 -0.06 -10.74
C VAL A 121 4.87 0.74 -12.05
N GLU A 122 3.89 0.47 -12.90
CA GLU A 122 3.70 1.20 -14.15
C GLU A 122 3.44 2.69 -13.91
N LEU A 123 2.58 3.01 -12.94
CA LEU A 123 2.32 4.40 -12.53
C LEU A 123 3.58 5.08 -12.00
N ALA A 124 4.39 4.40 -11.21
CA ALA A 124 5.65 4.94 -10.69
C ALA A 124 6.63 5.21 -11.84
N ARG A 125 6.87 4.21 -12.71
CA ARG A 125 7.77 4.32 -13.88
C ARG A 125 7.34 5.44 -14.83
N ALA A 126 6.03 5.59 -15.09
CA ALA A 126 5.49 6.67 -15.91
C ALA A 126 5.65 8.08 -15.30
N ASN A 127 6.11 8.17 -14.06
CA ASN A 127 6.40 9.42 -13.36
C ASN A 127 7.88 9.52 -12.92
N ASP A 128 8.77 8.77 -13.57
CA ASP A 128 10.23 8.75 -13.33
C ASP A 128 10.61 8.34 -11.89
N ILE A 129 9.78 7.55 -11.24
CA ILE A 129 10.00 7.04 -9.89
C ILE A 129 10.56 5.61 -9.97
N LYS A 130 11.74 5.38 -9.39
CA LYS A 130 12.31 4.04 -9.25
C LYS A 130 11.47 3.21 -8.28
N VAL A 131 11.36 1.91 -8.52
CA VAL A 131 10.54 1.01 -7.70
C VAL A 131 11.39 -0.07 -7.06
N VAL A 132 11.15 -0.30 -5.78
CA VAL A 132 11.61 -1.48 -5.05
C VAL A 132 10.36 -2.27 -4.64
N LEU A 133 10.25 -3.50 -5.10
CA LEU A 133 9.23 -4.44 -4.64
C LEU A 133 9.79 -5.28 -3.51
N THR A 134 9.04 -5.43 -2.42
CA THR A 134 9.41 -6.36 -1.35
C THR A 134 8.58 -7.62 -1.44
N SER A 135 9.13 -8.72 -0.95
CA SER A 135 8.35 -9.93 -0.72
C SER A 135 7.32 -9.71 0.39
N VAL A 136 6.18 -10.39 0.28
CA VAL A 136 5.24 -10.56 1.39
C VAL A 136 5.91 -11.43 2.45
N LEU A 137 5.90 -10.99 3.70
CA LEU A 137 6.49 -11.75 4.79
C LEU A 137 5.74 -13.09 4.99
N PRO A 138 6.46 -14.18 5.31
CA PRO A 138 5.82 -15.47 5.59
C PRO A 138 4.85 -15.35 6.76
N ALA A 139 3.68 -15.97 6.60
CA ALA A 139 2.70 -16.11 7.67
C ALA A 139 2.10 -17.52 7.63
N ALA A 140 2.09 -18.20 8.76
CA ALA A 140 1.47 -19.51 8.88
C ALA A 140 -0.07 -19.41 8.91
N ALA A 141 -0.59 -18.33 9.49
CA ALA A 141 -2.01 -18.03 9.62
C ALA A 141 -2.21 -16.54 9.94
N PHE A 142 -3.43 -16.06 9.86
CA PHE A 142 -3.81 -14.72 10.28
C PHE A 142 -4.67 -14.77 11.54
N GLY A 143 -4.20 -14.15 12.63
CA GLY A 143 -4.91 -14.19 13.92
C GLY A 143 -6.32 -13.58 13.86
N TRP A 144 -6.54 -12.65 12.94
CA TRP A 144 -7.81 -11.95 12.73
C TRP A 144 -8.74 -12.62 11.69
N ASN A 145 -8.21 -13.55 10.85
CA ASN A 145 -9.00 -14.33 9.90
C ASN A 145 -8.52 -15.78 9.88
N LYS A 146 -9.13 -16.61 10.74
CA LYS A 146 -8.77 -18.01 10.89
C LYS A 146 -9.32 -18.93 9.78
N THR A 147 -10.14 -18.39 8.86
CA THR A 147 -10.67 -19.15 7.74
C THR A 147 -9.61 -19.39 6.65
N ILE A 148 -8.56 -18.59 6.62
CA ILE A 148 -7.45 -18.73 5.69
C ILE A 148 -6.47 -19.77 6.21
N THR A 149 -6.55 -20.98 5.68
CA THR A 149 -5.73 -22.13 6.09
C THR A 149 -4.55 -22.41 5.15
N ASP A 150 -4.51 -21.74 4.00
CA ASP A 150 -3.54 -21.89 2.90
C ASP A 150 -2.65 -20.64 2.70
N ALA A 151 -2.52 -19.81 3.72
CA ALA A 151 -1.73 -18.58 3.68
C ALA A 151 -0.28 -18.80 3.20
N PRO A 152 0.47 -19.81 3.69
CA PRO A 152 1.85 -20.03 3.23
C PRO A 152 1.95 -20.27 1.72
N GLN A 153 1.03 -21.07 1.15
CA GLN A 153 1.00 -21.40 -0.26
C GLN A 153 0.67 -20.18 -1.13
N LYS A 154 -0.35 -19.41 -0.74
CA LYS A 154 -0.76 -18.16 -1.39
C LYS A 154 0.37 -17.13 -1.37
N ILE A 155 1.04 -16.95 -0.23
CA ILE A 155 2.16 -16.03 -0.09
C ILE A 155 3.34 -16.47 -0.98
N ALA A 156 3.68 -17.76 -0.98
CA ALA A 156 4.76 -18.28 -1.80
C ALA A 156 4.50 -18.07 -3.31
N ALA A 157 3.27 -18.33 -3.77
CA ALA A 157 2.87 -18.13 -5.15
C ALA A 157 2.97 -16.65 -5.57
N LEU A 158 2.40 -15.75 -4.76
CA LEU A 158 2.48 -14.30 -5.00
C LEU A 158 3.94 -13.80 -5.03
N ASN A 159 4.76 -14.24 -4.07
CA ASN A 159 6.17 -13.85 -4.00
C ASN A 159 6.97 -14.34 -5.22
N LYS A 160 6.67 -15.53 -5.74
CA LYS A 160 7.27 -16.03 -6.97
C LYS A 160 6.95 -15.12 -8.16
N ARG A 161 5.72 -14.62 -8.27
CA ARG A 161 5.33 -13.68 -9.33
C ARG A 161 6.00 -12.32 -9.14
N ILE A 162 6.04 -11.80 -7.92
CA ILE A 162 6.72 -10.53 -7.61
C ILE A 162 8.20 -10.62 -8.00
N ALA A 163 8.90 -11.68 -7.60
CA ALA A 163 10.30 -11.86 -7.92
C ALA A 163 10.58 -12.05 -9.42
N ALA A 164 9.66 -12.65 -10.16
CA ALA A 164 9.80 -12.81 -11.61
C ALA A 164 9.54 -11.52 -12.40
N TYR A 165 8.84 -10.57 -11.81
CA TYR A 165 8.49 -9.28 -12.42
C TYR A 165 9.50 -8.17 -12.09
N ALA A 166 10.15 -8.21 -10.94
CA ALA A 166 11.09 -7.20 -10.45
C ALA A 166 12.38 -7.15 -11.28
#